data_d651c3b2b9e3ba1e73fa67ddb3cd36a2
#
_entry.id   d651c3b2b9e3ba1e73fa67ddb3cd36a2
#
_cell.length_a   1.000
_cell.length_b   1.000
_cell.length_c   1.000
_cell.angle_alpha   90.00
_cell.angle_beta   90.00
_cell.angle_gamma   90.00
#
_symmetry.space_group_name_H-M   'P 1'
#
loop_
_entity.id
_entity.type
_entity.pdbx_description
1 polymer ?
#
loop_
_entity_poly.entity_id
_entity_poly.type
_entity_poly.pdbx_seq_one_letter_code
_entity_poly.pdbx_strand_id
1 'polypeptide(L)'
;MTYLRNLTYPRMMLGTPTNSTVSMIAGNQKGVTITAQEGRQDCFVQMWFNTPRDTSLVFQTDIWNVVGDQSTVRNGYVLIAEIDPWNSLCSAASTGRTSLKFTPTRDFIIRLACPDSGSANFTQPLLMTEAEWNELRALGEGYFDGDLMPLAKWGGV
;
A
#
# COMPACT_ATOMS: atom_id res chain seq x y z
N MET A 1 0.28 20.54 -19.09
CA MET A 1 0.26 19.05 -19.09
C MET A 1 -0.27 18.57 -17.74
N THR A 2 -1.22 17.65 -17.78
CA THR A 2 -1.79 17.05 -16.57
C THR A 2 -1.03 15.76 -16.23
N TYR A 3 -0.89 15.48 -14.95
CA TYR A 3 -0.25 14.27 -14.43
C TYR A 3 -1.18 13.57 -13.46
N LEU A 4 -1.17 12.24 -13.52
CA LEU A 4 -1.65 11.42 -12.43
C LEU A 4 -0.48 11.20 -11.48
N ARG A 5 -0.74 11.37 -10.21
CA ARG A 5 0.30 11.32 -9.19
C ARG A 5 0.11 10.12 -8.28
N ASN A 6 1.15 9.29 -8.21
CA ASN A 6 1.23 8.22 -7.24
C ASN A 6 2.08 8.68 -6.05
N LEU A 7 1.50 8.72 -4.88
CA LEU A 7 2.18 9.15 -3.66
C LEU A 7 2.99 8.03 -3.00
N THR A 8 2.90 6.81 -3.53
CA THR A 8 3.77 5.70 -3.12
C THR A 8 4.55 5.17 -4.32
N TYR A 9 5.64 4.51 -4.02
CA TYR A 9 6.41 3.73 -4.98
C TYR A 9 7.00 2.54 -4.23
N PRO A 10 7.45 1.48 -4.94
CA PRO A 10 7.85 0.24 -4.27
C PRO A 10 8.88 0.43 -3.15
N ARG A 11 9.84 1.32 -3.33
CA ARG A 11 10.87 1.57 -2.32
C ARG A 11 10.33 2.19 -1.04
N MET A 12 9.24 2.97 -1.09
CA MET A 12 8.58 3.49 0.12
C MET A 12 8.00 2.37 0.97
N MET A 13 7.66 1.24 0.38
CA MET A 13 7.11 0.09 1.09
C MET A 13 8.14 -0.58 2.00
N LEU A 14 9.42 -0.22 1.90
CA LEU A 14 10.42 -0.63 2.88
C LEU A 14 10.14 -0.06 4.27
N GLY A 15 9.59 1.13 4.35
CA GLY A 15 9.04 1.75 5.56
C GLY A 15 9.85 1.52 6.84
N THR A 16 9.13 1.41 7.95
CA THR A 16 9.70 1.06 9.26
C THR A 16 9.13 -0.29 9.70
N PRO A 17 9.95 -1.36 9.73
CA PRO A 17 9.47 -2.68 10.12
C PRO A 17 9.30 -2.80 11.63
N THR A 18 8.28 -3.55 12.04
CA THR A 18 8.03 -3.96 13.41
C THR A 18 7.89 -5.47 13.45
N ASN A 19 8.70 -6.15 14.26
CA ASN A 19 8.72 -7.61 14.40
C ASN A 19 8.85 -8.35 13.06
N SER A 20 9.45 -7.70 12.08
CA SER A 20 9.55 -8.20 10.70
C SER A 20 10.82 -7.70 10.04
N THR A 21 11.13 -8.29 8.90
CA THR A 21 12.11 -7.78 7.96
C THR A 21 11.41 -7.50 6.65
N VAL A 22 11.94 -6.56 5.88
CA VAL A 22 11.38 -6.20 4.59
C VAL A 22 12.49 -6.13 3.56
N SER A 23 12.22 -6.65 2.36
CA SER A 23 13.17 -6.60 1.25
C SER A 23 12.45 -6.33 -0.07
N MET A 24 13.16 -5.69 -1.00
CA MET A 24 12.65 -5.50 -2.35
C MET A 24 12.58 -6.85 -3.07
N ILE A 25 11.50 -7.06 -3.84
CA ILE A 25 11.37 -8.23 -4.71
C ILE A 25 12.30 -8.04 -5.91
N ALA A 26 13.07 -9.08 -6.24
CA ALA A 26 14.00 -9.06 -7.34
C ALA A 26 13.29 -9.08 -8.71
N GLY A 27 13.96 -8.58 -9.75
CA GLY A 27 13.45 -8.59 -11.12
C GLY A 27 12.53 -7.43 -11.41
N ASN A 28 11.53 -7.67 -12.26
CA ASN A 28 10.59 -6.64 -12.73
C ASN A 28 9.37 -6.46 -11.82
N GLN A 29 9.30 -7.19 -10.73
CA GLN A 29 8.22 -7.06 -9.78
C GLN A 29 8.41 -5.80 -8.95
N LYS A 30 7.34 -5.03 -8.80
CA LYS A 30 7.39 -3.70 -8.19
C LYS A 30 6.79 -3.75 -6.78
N GLY A 31 7.61 -4.18 -5.81
CA GLY A 31 7.13 -4.27 -4.45
C GLY A 31 8.13 -4.90 -3.48
N VAL A 32 7.61 -5.37 -2.37
CA VAL A 32 8.40 -5.88 -1.25
C VAL A 32 7.85 -7.20 -0.75
N THR A 33 8.75 -7.99 -0.13
CA THR A 33 8.40 -9.14 0.70
C THR A 33 8.58 -8.75 2.16
N ILE A 34 7.55 -8.97 2.96
CA ILE A 34 7.59 -8.78 4.41
C ILE A 34 7.65 -10.15 5.04
N THR A 35 8.64 -10.37 5.89
CA THR A 35 8.87 -11.65 6.56
C THR A 35 8.84 -11.43 8.06
N ALA A 36 8.04 -12.22 8.77
CA ALA A 36 7.94 -12.17 10.22
C ALA A 36 9.25 -12.63 10.87
N GLN A 37 9.64 -11.96 11.95
CA GLN A 37 10.70 -12.46 12.81
C GLN A 37 10.18 -13.65 13.61
N GLU A 38 11.03 -14.66 13.75
CA GLU A 38 10.68 -15.88 14.48
C GLU A 38 10.23 -15.56 15.91
N GLY A 39 9.11 -16.16 16.33
CA GLY A 39 8.57 -16.03 17.68
C GLY A 39 7.90 -14.69 17.96
N ARG A 40 7.75 -13.82 16.97
CA ARG A 40 7.10 -12.52 17.13
C ARG A 40 5.67 -12.53 16.60
N GLN A 41 4.85 -11.67 17.18
CA GLN A 41 3.48 -11.39 16.74
C GLN A 41 3.39 -9.96 16.22
N ASP A 42 2.30 -9.66 15.49
CA ASP A 42 2.06 -8.33 14.93
C ASP A 42 3.25 -7.86 14.08
N CYS A 43 3.48 -8.59 13.00
CA CYS A 43 4.61 -8.41 12.11
C CYS A 43 4.18 -7.55 10.92
N PHE A 44 4.68 -6.34 10.83
CA PHE A 44 4.27 -5.41 9.79
C PHE A 44 5.38 -4.41 9.44
N VAL A 45 5.16 -3.70 8.33
CA VAL A 45 5.92 -2.52 7.92
C VAL A 45 4.97 -1.34 7.92
N GLN A 46 5.42 -0.17 8.34
CA GLN A 46 4.61 1.03 8.44
C GLN A 46 5.19 2.15 7.57
N MET A 47 4.34 2.75 6.76
CA MET A 47 4.62 3.96 5.99
C MET A 47 3.89 5.14 6.61
N TRP A 48 4.49 6.34 6.54
CA TRP A 48 3.99 7.57 7.16
C TRP A 48 3.66 8.60 6.10
N PHE A 49 2.50 9.25 6.24
CA PHE A 49 2.05 10.29 5.31
C PHE A 49 1.50 11.48 6.08
N ASN A 50 1.82 12.68 5.62
CA ASN A 50 1.31 13.93 6.18
C ASN A 50 0.41 14.70 5.21
N THR A 51 0.31 14.25 3.98
CA THR A 51 -0.51 14.85 2.93
C THR A 51 -0.96 13.76 1.95
N PRO A 52 -2.04 13.98 1.16
CA PRO A 52 -3.01 15.06 1.29
C PRO A 52 -3.99 14.83 2.45
N ARG A 53 -4.67 15.88 2.88
CA ARG A 53 -5.69 15.84 3.93
C ARG A 53 -7.02 16.32 3.38
N ASP A 54 -8.12 15.89 4.03
CA ASP A 54 -9.48 16.30 3.69
C ASP A 54 -9.84 16.03 2.22
N THR A 55 -9.18 15.02 1.64
CA THR A 55 -9.35 14.60 0.26
C THR A 55 -9.53 13.10 0.23
N SER A 56 -10.49 12.62 -0.55
CA SER A 56 -10.69 11.17 -0.71
C SER A 56 -9.50 10.57 -1.46
N LEU A 57 -8.85 9.59 -0.83
CA LEU A 57 -7.70 8.86 -1.35
C LEU A 57 -8.06 7.41 -1.62
N VAL A 58 -7.29 6.79 -2.50
CA VAL A 58 -7.31 5.35 -2.73
C VAL A 58 -5.90 4.82 -2.56
N PHE A 59 -5.74 3.81 -1.72
CA PHE A 59 -4.55 2.98 -1.67
C PHE A 59 -4.85 1.63 -2.31
N GLN A 60 -4.03 1.24 -3.28
CA GLN A 60 -4.16 -0.03 -3.97
C GLN A 60 -2.84 -0.77 -3.96
N THR A 61 -2.89 -2.07 -3.73
CA THR A 61 -1.72 -2.96 -3.83
C THR A 61 -2.18 -4.37 -4.12
N ASP A 62 -1.30 -5.17 -4.71
CA ASP A 62 -1.52 -6.59 -4.91
C ASP A 62 -0.84 -7.36 -3.78
N ILE A 63 -1.60 -8.24 -3.12
CA ILE A 63 -1.15 -9.07 -1.99
C ILE A 63 -1.14 -10.51 -2.45
N TRP A 64 0.03 -11.15 -2.41
CA TRP A 64 0.18 -12.51 -2.92
C TRP A 64 1.33 -13.25 -2.26
N ASN A 65 1.42 -14.56 -2.56
CA ASN A 65 2.44 -15.45 -2.01
C ASN A 65 2.51 -15.36 -0.48
N VAL A 66 1.33 -15.42 0.15
CA VAL A 66 1.23 -15.40 1.61
C VAL A 66 1.57 -16.76 2.17
N VAL A 67 2.54 -16.79 3.09
CA VAL A 67 3.00 -17.99 3.78
C VAL A 67 2.69 -17.82 5.26
N GLY A 68 2.15 -18.87 5.88
CA GLY A 68 1.82 -18.89 7.30
C GLY A 68 0.32 -18.93 7.57
N ASP A 69 -0.05 -18.89 8.83
CA ASP A 69 -1.44 -18.93 9.29
C ASP A 69 -2.07 -17.55 9.13
N GLN A 70 -2.96 -17.42 8.15
CA GLN A 70 -3.61 -16.14 7.85
C GLN A 70 -4.47 -15.62 8.99
N SER A 71 -4.93 -16.47 9.89
CA SER A 71 -5.71 -16.05 11.08
C SER A 71 -4.88 -15.18 12.03
N THR A 72 -3.56 -15.20 11.91
CA THR A 72 -2.66 -14.37 12.72
C THR A 72 -2.51 -12.94 12.20
N VAL A 73 -3.06 -12.64 11.03
CA VAL A 73 -3.12 -11.28 10.48
C VAL A 73 -4.35 -10.58 11.07
N ARG A 74 -4.26 -10.15 12.31
CA ARG A 74 -5.40 -9.74 13.15
C ARG A 74 -6.07 -8.44 12.71
N ASN A 75 -5.27 -7.51 12.18
CA ASN A 75 -5.74 -6.18 11.79
C ASN A 75 -5.82 -6.00 10.27
N GLY A 76 -5.78 -7.10 9.51
CA GLY A 76 -5.75 -7.09 8.05
C GLY A 76 -4.34 -7.01 7.48
N TYR A 77 -4.20 -7.40 6.22
CA TYR A 77 -2.93 -7.30 5.49
C TYR A 77 -2.55 -5.84 5.23
N VAL A 78 -3.55 -4.99 5.08
CA VAL A 78 -3.37 -3.53 4.96
C VAL A 78 -4.24 -2.88 6.02
N LEU A 79 -3.64 -1.98 6.79
CA LEU A 79 -4.36 -1.17 7.78
C LEU A 79 -3.99 0.29 7.56
N ILE A 80 -5.00 1.14 7.41
CA ILE A 80 -4.83 2.58 7.27
C ILE A 80 -5.45 3.25 8.49
N ALA A 81 -4.67 4.07 9.17
CA ALA A 81 -5.11 4.75 10.39
C ALA A 81 -4.52 6.14 10.48
N GLU A 82 -5.28 7.04 11.05
CA GLU A 82 -4.78 8.34 11.48
C GLU A 82 -4.03 8.19 12.80
N ILE A 83 -3.10 9.09 13.06
CA ILE A 83 -2.27 9.08 14.27
C ILE A 83 -2.42 10.38 15.03
N ASP A 84 -2.09 10.31 16.33
CA ASP A 84 -2.08 11.42 17.29
C ASP A 84 -3.42 12.16 17.40
N PRO A 85 -4.51 11.52 17.85
CA PRO A 85 -4.61 10.15 18.38
C PRO A 85 -4.88 9.11 17.30
N TRP A 86 -4.71 7.85 17.65
CA TRP A 86 -4.99 6.71 16.76
C TRP A 86 -6.47 6.65 16.38
N ASN A 87 -6.74 6.51 15.09
CA ASN A 87 -8.07 6.31 14.56
C ASN A 87 -8.00 5.45 13.29
N SER A 88 -8.44 4.19 13.40
CA SER A 88 -8.47 3.29 12.25
C SER A 88 -9.50 3.76 11.23
N LEU A 89 -9.09 3.91 9.97
CA LEU A 89 -9.95 4.36 8.89
C LEU A 89 -10.50 3.18 8.09
N CYS A 90 -9.64 2.26 7.69
CA CYS A 90 -10.03 1.08 6.91
C CYS A 90 -8.94 0.02 6.95
N SER A 91 -9.30 -1.19 6.54
CA SER A 91 -8.37 -2.32 6.45
C SER A 91 -8.80 -3.30 5.38
N ALA A 92 -7.88 -4.16 4.95
CA ALA A 92 -8.12 -5.22 3.96
C ALA A 92 -7.67 -6.56 4.53
N ALA A 93 -8.60 -7.51 4.62
CA ALA A 93 -8.33 -8.83 5.18
C ALA A 93 -8.12 -9.91 4.11
N SER A 94 -8.26 -9.57 2.84
CA SER A 94 -8.17 -10.53 1.73
C SER A 94 -6.91 -10.34 0.91
N THR A 95 -6.43 -11.42 0.29
CA THR A 95 -5.32 -11.39 -0.67
C THR A 95 -5.81 -10.99 -2.06
N GLY A 96 -4.88 -10.78 -2.98
CA GLY A 96 -5.16 -10.33 -4.33
C GLY A 96 -5.08 -8.80 -4.45
N ARG A 97 -5.66 -8.27 -5.51
CA ARG A 97 -5.69 -6.81 -5.69
C ARG A 97 -6.68 -6.19 -4.72
N THR A 98 -6.19 -5.27 -3.93
CA THR A 98 -6.93 -4.59 -2.89
C THR A 98 -6.92 -3.09 -3.13
N SER A 99 -8.09 -2.46 -3.06
CA SER A 99 -8.26 -1.02 -3.17
C SER A 99 -9.04 -0.51 -1.98
N LEU A 100 -8.47 0.42 -1.23
CA LEU A 100 -9.08 1.00 -0.04
C LEU A 100 -9.28 2.50 -0.23
N LYS A 101 -10.51 2.97 -0.01
CA LYS A 101 -10.86 4.39 -0.05
C LYS A 101 -10.91 4.93 1.37
N PHE A 102 -10.33 6.11 1.58
CA PHE A 102 -10.32 6.77 2.87
C PHE A 102 -10.11 8.27 2.72
N THR A 103 -10.52 9.04 3.71
CA THR A 103 -10.37 10.49 3.73
C THR A 103 -9.68 10.89 5.03
N PRO A 104 -8.35 11.10 5.02
CA PRO A 104 -7.64 11.47 6.24
C PRO A 104 -7.88 12.95 6.57
N THR A 105 -8.00 13.27 7.85
CA THR A 105 -8.12 14.64 8.34
C THR A 105 -6.83 15.13 8.99
N ARG A 106 -5.85 14.25 9.18
CA ARG A 106 -4.54 14.51 9.76
C ARG A 106 -3.54 13.49 9.27
N ASP A 107 -2.33 13.50 9.82
CA ASP A 107 -1.29 12.53 9.47
C ASP A 107 -1.81 11.10 9.64
N PHE A 108 -1.42 10.25 8.72
CA PHE A 108 -1.87 8.87 8.71
C PHE A 108 -0.75 7.91 8.37
N ILE A 109 -0.97 6.64 8.69
CA ILE A 109 -0.05 5.55 8.37
C ILE A 109 -0.75 4.49 7.53
N ILE A 110 0.06 3.76 6.76
CA ILE A 110 -0.35 2.54 6.09
C ILE A 110 0.55 1.43 6.59
N ARG A 111 -0.04 0.38 7.18
CA ARG A 111 0.66 -0.82 7.59
C ARG A 111 0.42 -1.94 6.61
N LEU A 112 1.48 -2.66 6.28
CA LEU A 112 1.45 -3.87 5.48
C LEU A 112 1.91 -5.00 6.39
N ALA A 113 1.04 -5.98 6.60
CA ALA A 113 1.28 -7.05 7.59
C ALA A 113 1.40 -8.42 6.93
N CYS A 114 2.16 -9.30 7.58
CA CYS A 114 2.25 -10.71 7.21
C CYS A 114 1.82 -11.59 8.37
N PRO A 115 1.53 -12.89 8.11
CA PRO A 115 1.24 -13.83 9.19
C PRO A 115 2.42 -14.00 10.14
N ASP A 116 2.13 -14.33 11.39
CA ASP A 116 3.15 -14.70 12.37
C ASP A 116 3.95 -15.89 11.81
N SER A 117 5.27 -15.85 11.97
CA SER A 117 6.20 -16.87 11.44
C SER A 117 6.07 -17.12 9.93
N GLY A 118 5.54 -16.16 9.19
CA GLY A 118 5.29 -16.27 7.77
C GLY A 118 5.80 -15.08 6.97
N SER A 119 5.24 -14.91 5.79
CA SER A 119 5.61 -13.83 4.88
C SER A 119 4.46 -13.46 3.96
N ALA A 120 4.57 -12.29 3.32
CA ALA A 120 3.62 -11.84 2.29
C ALA A 120 4.33 -10.90 1.32
N ASN A 121 3.90 -10.94 0.05
CA ASN A 121 4.36 -10.03 -0.98
C ASN A 121 3.32 -8.94 -1.20
N PHE A 122 3.79 -7.70 -1.33
CA PHE A 122 2.99 -6.53 -1.65
C PHE A 122 3.62 -5.85 -2.86
N THR A 123 2.87 -5.78 -3.96
CA THR A 123 3.39 -5.26 -5.22
C THR A 123 2.46 -4.22 -5.82
N GLN A 124 2.99 -3.43 -6.73
CA GLN A 124 2.27 -2.42 -7.52
C GLN A 124 1.48 -1.43 -6.63
N PRO A 125 2.16 -0.74 -5.68
CA PRO A 125 1.46 0.18 -4.79
C PRO A 125 1.02 1.45 -5.52
N LEU A 126 -0.22 1.86 -5.28
CA LEU A 126 -0.75 3.14 -5.71
C LEU A 126 -1.37 3.86 -4.52
N LEU A 127 -1.01 5.11 -4.32
CA LEU A 127 -1.70 6.01 -3.41
C LEU A 127 -1.98 7.31 -4.16
N MET A 128 -3.25 7.60 -4.42
CA MET A 128 -3.63 8.75 -5.22
C MET A 128 -5.00 9.24 -4.78
N THR A 129 -5.39 10.43 -5.24
CA THR A 129 -6.75 10.90 -5.02
C THR A 129 -7.73 9.98 -5.74
N GLU A 130 -8.94 9.87 -5.21
CA GLU A 130 -9.98 9.06 -5.85
C GLU A 130 -10.25 9.54 -7.28
N ALA A 131 -10.23 10.85 -7.50
CA ALA A 131 -10.40 11.42 -8.83
C ALA A 131 -9.31 10.95 -9.80
N GLU A 132 -8.05 10.98 -9.39
CA GLU A 132 -6.93 10.50 -10.20
C GLU A 132 -7.00 8.98 -10.43
N TRP A 133 -7.39 8.23 -9.41
CA TRP A 133 -7.57 6.78 -9.53
C TRP A 133 -8.65 6.42 -10.56
N ASN A 134 -9.76 7.17 -10.56
CA ASN A 134 -10.81 7.00 -11.56
C ASN A 134 -10.32 7.34 -12.97
N GLU A 135 -9.50 8.38 -13.13
CA GLU A 135 -8.89 8.71 -14.42
C GLU A 135 -7.95 7.61 -14.90
N LEU A 136 -7.12 7.06 -14.01
CA LEU A 136 -6.22 5.96 -14.35
C LEU A 136 -7.01 4.75 -14.85
N ARG A 137 -8.08 4.39 -14.16
CA ARG A 137 -8.94 3.27 -14.56
C ARG A 137 -9.67 3.53 -15.88
N ALA A 138 -10.09 4.76 -16.12
CA ALA A 138 -10.73 5.15 -17.38
C ALA A 138 -9.77 5.01 -18.57
N LEU A 139 -8.46 5.09 -18.35
CA LEU A 139 -7.43 4.84 -19.35
C LEU A 139 -7.18 3.34 -19.57
N GLY A 140 -7.84 2.46 -18.82
CA GLY A 140 -7.62 1.02 -18.90
C GLY A 140 -6.41 0.54 -18.11
N GLU A 141 -5.79 1.41 -17.32
CA GLU A 141 -4.59 1.08 -16.55
C GLU A 141 -4.93 0.78 -15.09
N GLY A 142 -4.24 -0.18 -14.53
CA GLY A 142 -4.37 -0.54 -13.11
C GLY A 142 -3.18 -0.14 -12.26
N TYR A 143 -2.07 0.27 -12.89
CA TYR A 143 -0.84 0.62 -12.21
C TYR A 143 0.08 1.43 -13.13
N PHE A 144 0.93 2.25 -12.55
CA PHE A 144 2.10 2.80 -13.22
C PHE A 144 3.26 2.89 -12.23
N ASP A 145 4.48 2.81 -12.74
CA ASP A 145 5.71 2.89 -11.96
C ASP A 145 6.15 4.36 -11.84
N GLY A 146 6.56 4.74 -10.65
CA GLY A 146 6.97 6.11 -10.37
C GLY A 146 5.90 6.93 -9.65
N ASP A 147 6.23 8.17 -9.34
CA ASP A 147 5.37 9.08 -8.59
C ASP A 147 4.45 9.91 -9.48
N LEU A 148 4.80 10.08 -10.75
CA LEU A 148 4.03 10.85 -11.72
C LEU A 148 3.85 10.08 -13.01
N MET A 149 2.64 10.14 -13.56
CA MET A 149 2.32 9.64 -14.88
C MET A 149 1.74 10.78 -15.72
N PRO A 150 2.45 11.27 -16.74
CA PRO A 150 1.89 12.27 -17.64
C PRO A 150 0.70 11.70 -18.41
N LEU A 151 -0.45 12.35 -18.37
CA LEU A 151 -1.61 11.93 -19.17
C LEU A 151 -1.30 11.87 -20.65
N ALA A 152 -0.42 12.75 -21.12
CA ALA A 152 0.04 12.77 -22.50
C ALA A 152 0.64 11.44 -22.98
N LYS A 153 1.31 10.69 -22.10
CA LYS A 153 1.84 9.35 -22.40
C LYS A 153 0.74 8.36 -22.77
N TRP A 154 -0.42 8.53 -22.21
CA TRP A 154 -1.55 7.61 -22.35
C TRP A 154 -2.57 8.12 -23.35
N GLY A 155 -2.64 9.45 -23.55
CA GLY A 155 -3.53 10.10 -24.48
C GLY A 155 -2.99 10.25 -25.88
N GLY A 156 -1.79 9.75 -26.19
CA GLY A 156 -1.22 9.80 -27.53
C GLY A 156 -0.60 11.15 -27.91
N VAL A 157 -0.20 11.91 -26.95
CA VAL A 157 0.45 13.20 -27.18
C VAL A 157 1.94 13.10 -27.00
#